data_dc3c88068f996d026ee9545329081c54
#
_entry.id   dc3c88068f996d026ee9545329081c54
#
_cell.length_a   1.000
_cell.length_b   1.000
_cell.length_c   1.000
_cell.angle_alpha   90.00
_cell.angle_beta   90.00
_cell.angle_gamma   90.00
#
_symmetry.space_group_name_H-M   'P 1'
#
loop_
_entity.id
_entity.type
_entity.pdbx_description
1 polymer ?
#
loop_
_entity_poly.entity_id
_entity_poly.type
_entity_poly.pdbx_seq_one_letter_code
_entity_poly.pdbx_strand_id
1 'polypeptide(L)'
;SDKTLWMSASILVPIAKLLITPNRVGFYEKFQKTFYEGDISFINEQLGTSFTFQDIQNVLLGNPITNMNEEKFDRIDHPQYYVLIPKTKNKQFRPTYFFDPSNFRLKEQRFIVSGTSQSLSIKYPKYQKMEGKTLPKEIMISIFDGSNIVQVSLDFIRTDFPKKLSVPFTIPEGYKKLSL
;
A
#
# COMPACT_ATOMS: atom_id res chain seq x y z
N SER A 1 0.96 13.95 -4.38
CA SER A 1 1.41 14.25 -5.74
C SER A 1 1.40 12.99 -6.56
N ASP A 2 1.01 13.08 -7.82
CA ASP A 2 0.87 11.92 -8.74
C ASP A 2 2.21 11.27 -9.13
N LYS A 3 3.31 11.75 -8.55
CA LYS A 3 4.66 11.33 -8.93
C LYS A 3 5.57 11.01 -7.75
N THR A 4 5.11 11.23 -6.51
CA THR A 4 5.99 11.07 -5.34
C THR A 4 5.19 10.71 -4.10
N LEU A 5 5.58 9.62 -3.46
CA LEU A 5 5.21 9.26 -2.09
C LEU A 5 6.43 9.48 -1.21
N TRP A 6 6.25 10.17 -0.10
CA TRP A 6 7.29 10.41 0.88
C TRP A 6 6.75 10.16 2.28
N MET A 7 7.47 9.38 3.07
CA MET A 7 7.12 9.05 4.43
C MET A 7 8.30 9.27 5.35
N SER A 8 8.02 9.74 6.56
CA SER A 8 9.01 9.86 7.62
C SER A 8 8.45 9.24 8.89
N ALA A 9 9.17 8.29 9.44
CA ALA A 9 8.90 7.75 10.78
C ALA A 9 9.74 8.53 11.80
N SER A 10 9.10 8.90 12.93
CA SER A 10 9.76 9.70 13.98
C SER A 10 9.29 9.22 15.35
N ILE A 11 10.19 9.27 16.34
CA ILE A 11 9.86 9.16 17.77
C ILE A 11 9.94 10.57 18.38
N LEU A 12 11.12 11.09 18.62
CA LEU A 12 11.37 12.50 18.97
C LEU A 12 12.06 13.24 17.81
N VAL A 13 12.83 12.48 17.05
CA VAL A 13 13.49 12.92 15.80
C VAL A 13 13.17 11.93 14.69
N PRO A 14 13.29 12.32 13.42
CA PRO A 14 13.12 11.37 12.32
C PRO A 14 14.10 10.21 12.45
N ILE A 15 13.58 8.97 12.45
CA ILE A 15 14.34 7.74 12.58
C ILE A 15 14.45 6.96 11.29
N ALA A 16 13.49 7.13 10.37
CA ALA A 16 13.51 6.54 9.04
C ALA A 16 12.83 7.47 8.03
N LYS A 17 13.24 7.38 6.77
CA LYS A 17 12.56 8.04 5.66
C LYS A 17 12.42 7.08 4.49
N LEU A 18 11.29 7.21 3.81
CA LEU A 18 10.98 6.47 2.59
C LEU A 18 10.54 7.46 1.51
N LEU A 19 11.12 7.33 0.35
CA LEU A 19 10.74 8.03 -0.87
C LEU A 19 10.39 7.01 -1.94
N ILE A 20 9.22 7.11 -2.54
CA ILE A 20 8.81 6.29 -3.68
C ILE A 20 8.38 7.22 -4.80
N THR A 21 8.95 7.00 -5.98
CA THR A 21 8.56 7.62 -7.24
C THR A 21 8.31 6.52 -8.27
N PRO A 22 7.75 6.80 -9.45
CA PRO A 22 7.57 5.78 -10.48
C PRO A 22 8.87 5.01 -10.85
N ASN A 23 10.04 5.66 -10.70
CA ASN A 23 11.32 5.14 -11.17
C ASN A 23 12.38 4.97 -10.06
N ARG A 24 12.02 5.25 -8.81
CA ARG A 24 12.99 5.20 -7.71
C ARG A 24 12.31 4.91 -6.38
N VAL A 25 12.91 4.04 -5.61
CA VAL A 25 12.64 3.82 -4.19
C VAL A 25 13.90 4.16 -3.42
N GLY A 26 13.78 5.06 -2.46
CA GLY A 26 14.84 5.39 -1.51
C GLY A 26 14.33 5.17 -0.08
N PHE A 27 15.08 4.47 0.72
CA PHE A 27 14.78 4.24 2.12
C PHE A 27 16.06 4.38 2.94
N TYR A 28 15.96 4.94 4.14
CA TYR A 28 17.02 4.81 5.15
C TYR A 28 16.43 4.80 6.56
N GLU A 29 17.13 4.14 7.47
CA GLU A 29 16.82 4.12 8.88
C GLU A 29 18.08 4.37 9.72
N LYS A 30 17.90 4.96 10.92
CA LYS A 30 18.99 5.48 11.74
C LYS A 30 19.53 4.50 12.79
N PHE A 31 18.79 3.44 13.13
CA PHE A 31 19.21 2.52 14.20
C PHE A 31 20.40 1.67 13.78
N GLN A 32 20.28 0.99 12.65
CA GLN A 32 21.36 0.19 12.08
C GLN A 32 22.20 0.97 11.08
N LYS A 33 21.80 2.23 10.80
CA LYS A 33 22.40 3.10 9.78
C LYS A 33 22.43 2.40 8.41
N THR A 34 21.27 1.89 7.99
CA THR A 34 21.12 1.21 6.72
C THR A 34 20.31 2.04 5.74
N PHE A 35 20.55 1.84 4.46
CA PHE A 35 19.78 2.44 3.40
C PHE A 35 19.56 1.49 2.22
N TYR A 36 18.52 1.75 1.49
CA TYR A 36 18.25 1.17 0.17
C TYR A 36 18.07 2.30 -0.85
N GLU A 37 18.58 2.09 -2.04
CA GLU A 37 18.34 2.91 -3.20
C GLU A 37 18.28 2.02 -4.44
N GLY A 38 17.14 2.05 -5.13
CA GLY A 38 16.84 1.21 -6.26
C GLY A 38 15.46 1.55 -6.84
N ASP A 39 14.80 0.57 -7.39
CA ASP A 39 13.45 0.66 -7.93
C ASP A 39 12.42 -0.07 -7.08
N ILE A 40 11.19 -0.18 -7.57
CA ILE A 40 10.07 -0.78 -6.84
C ILE A 40 10.19 -2.30 -6.71
N SER A 41 11.10 -2.95 -7.46
CA SER A 41 11.31 -4.41 -7.40
C SER A 41 11.65 -4.87 -5.98
N PHE A 42 12.41 -4.07 -5.24
CA PHE A 42 12.71 -4.33 -3.85
C PHE A 42 11.45 -4.54 -2.99
N ILE A 43 10.47 -3.65 -3.13
CA ILE A 43 9.21 -3.76 -2.39
C ILE A 43 8.47 -5.02 -2.84
N ASN A 44 8.45 -5.29 -4.14
CA ASN A 44 7.77 -6.44 -4.71
C ASN A 44 8.40 -7.76 -4.28
N GLU A 45 9.72 -7.84 -4.22
CA GLU A 45 10.44 -9.03 -3.73
C GLU A 45 10.14 -9.29 -2.26
N GLN A 46 10.17 -8.25 -1.42
CA GLN A 46 9.87 -8.38 0.01
C GLN A 46 8.41 -8.77 0.29
N LEU A 47 7.48 -8.34 -0.56
CA LEU A 47 6.04 -8.58 -0.39
C LEU A 47 5.51 -9.74 -1.25
N GLY A 48 6.35 -10.34 -2.10
CA GLY A 48 5.91 -11.35 -3.07
C GLY A 48 4.85 -10.80 -4.05
N THR A 49 4.97 -9.53 -4.45
CA THR A 49 3.98 -8.82 -5.27
C THR A 49 4.57 -8.34 -6.60
N SER A 50 3.75 -7.75 -7.45
CA SER A 50 4.14 -7.05 -8.68
C SER A 50 3.51 -5.64 -8.73
N PHE A 51 3.48 -4.95 -7.60
CA PHE A 51 2.88 -3.63 -7.50
C PHE A 51 3.69 -2.58 -8.26
N THR A 52 2.96 -1.69 -8.91
CA THR A 52 3.48 -0.46 -9.48
C THR A 52 3.41 0.68 -8.46
N PHE A 53 4.03 1.81 -8.77
CA PHE A 53 3.85 3.04 -7.99
C PHE A 53 2.38 3.43 -7.84
N GLN A 54 1.59 3.29 -8.92
CA GLN A 54 0.16 3.60 -8.90
C GLN A 54 -0.62 2.67 -7.96
N ASP A 55 -0.26 1.40 -7.89
CA ASP A 55 -0.89 0.45 -6.98
C ASP A 55 -0.64 0.83 -5.52
N ILE A 56 0.59 1.19 -5.17
CA ILE A 56 0.91 1.68 -3.81
C ILE A 56 0.14 2.96 -3.51
N GLN A 57 0.07 3.90 -4.45
CA GLN A 57 -0.71 5.11 -4.30
C GLN A 57 -2.20 4.80 -4.08
N ASN A 58 -2.78 3.90 -4.87
CA ASN A 58 -4.16 3.46 -4.71
C ASN A 58 -4.41 2.84 -3.33
N VAL A 59 -3.50 2.00 -2.85
CA VAL A 59 -3.58 1.43 -1.49
C VAL A 59 -3.64 2.53 -0.43
N LEU A 60 -2.75 3.51 -0.49
CA LEU A 60 -2.72 4.60 0.50
C LEU A 60 -3.94 5.52 0.43
N LEU A 61 -4.56 5.63 -0.74
CA LEU A 61 -5.78 6.43 -0.94
C LEU A 61 -7.08 5.64 -0.68
N GLY A 62 -7.00 4.35 -0.40
CA GLY A 62 -8.17 3.48 -0.19
C GLY A 62 -8.91 3.15 -1.47
N ASN A 63 -8.22 3.16 -2.60
CA ASN A 63 -8.75 2.78 -3.90
C ASN A 63 -8.40 1.32 -4.23
N PRO A 64 -9.24 0.65 -5.03
CA PRO A 64 -8.86 -0.64 -5.62
C PRO A 64 -7.60 -0.52 -6.47
N ILE A 65 -6.73 -1.54 -6.41
CA ILE A 65 -5.56 -1.60 -7.27
C ILE A 65 -5.96 -1.81 -8.73
N THR A 66 -6.95 -2.67 -8.98
CA THR A 66 -7.49 -2.87 -10.34
C THR A 66 -8.32 -1.66 -10.76
N ASN A 67 -8.14 -1.19 -11.99
CA ASN A 67 -9.03 -0.18 -12.56
C ASN A 67 -10.44 -0.75 -12.76
N MET A 68 -11.36 -0.32 -11.91
CA MET A 68 -12.73 -0.83 -11.89
C MET A 68 -13.53 -0.52 -13.17
N ASN A 69 -13.08 0.45 -13.99
CA ASN A 69 -13.75 0.84 -15.22
C ASN A 69 -13.29 0.02 -16.45
N GLU A 70 -12.11 -0.57 -16.37
CA GLU A 70 -11.52 -1.32 -17.50
C GLU A 70 -11.70 -2.83 -17.37
N GLU A 71 -12.09 -3.31 -16.20
CA GLU A 71 -12.25 -4.73 -15.91
C GLU A 71 -13.72 -5.10 -15.72
N LYS A 72 -14.10 -6.32 -16.12
CA LYS A 72 -15.41 -6.90 -15.80
C LYS A 72 -15.29 -7.70 -14.51
N PHE A 73 -16.34 -7.63 -13.68
CA PHE A 73 -16.37 -8.27 -12.38
C PHE A 73 -17.55 -9.25 -12.27
N ASP A 74 -17.33 -10.32 -11.51
CA ASP A 74 -18.41 -11.14 -10.96
C ASP A 74 -18.71 -10.63 -9.54
N ARG A 75 -19.99 -10.59 -9.22
CA ARG A 75 -20.46 -10.31 -7.86
C ARG A 75 -20.61 -11.63 -7.11
N ILE A 76 -20.09 -11.66 -5.90
CA ILE A 76 -20.26 -12.78 -4.97
C ILE A 76 -21.24 -12.33 -3.87
N ASP A 77 -22.21 -13.17 -3.56
CA ASP A 77 -23.14 -12.90 -2.47
C ASP A 77 -22.42 -13.03 -1.12
N HIS A 78 -22.55 -11.96 -0.32
CA HIS A 78 -21.94 -11.86 1.00
C HIS A 78 -22.87 -11.07 1.94
N PRO A 79 -23.07 -11.51 3.20
CA PRO A 79 -24.08 -10.93 4.08
C PRO A 79 -23.80 -9.47 4.48
N GLN A 80 -22.54 -9.03 4.43
CA GLN A 80 -22.11 -7.71 4.96
C GLN A 80 -21.52 -6.78 3.91
N TYR A 81 -21.08 -7.29 2.75
CA TYR A 81 -20.31 -6.51 1.76
C TYR A 81 -20.79 -6.74 0.34
N TYR A 82 -20.62 -5.75 -0.52
CA TYR A 82 -20.55 -6.01 -1.94
C TYR A 82 -19.18 -6.56 -2.28
N VAL A 83 -19.15 -7.82 -2.72
CA VAL A 83 -17.91 -8.50 -3.04
C VAL A 83 -17.77 -8.62 -4.56
N LEU A 84 -16.65 -8.14 -5.08
CA LEU A 84 -16.32 -8.16 -6.51
C LEU A 84 -15.03 -8.92 -6.77
N ILE A 85 -15.04 -9.78 -7.79
CA ILE A 85 -13.88 -10.52 -8.28
C ILE A 85 -13.74 -10.25 -9.78
N PRO A 86 -12.55 -9.86 -10.27
CA PRO A 86 -12.31 -9.69 -11.71
C PRO A 86 -12.53 -10.99 -12.48
N LYS A 87 -13.16 -10.90 -13.66
CA LYS A 87 -13.37 -12.05 -14.55
C LYS A 87 -12.11 -12.55 -15.23
N THR A 88 -11.07 -11.74 -15.30
CA THR A 88 -9.81 -12.08 -15.97
C THR A 88 -9.09 -13.22 -15.24
N LYS A 89 -8.97 -14.36 -15.92
CA LYS A 89 -8.49 -15.63 -15.30
C LYS A 89 -6.97 -15.79 -15.22
N ASN A 90 -6.20 -14.97 -15.94
CA ASN A 90 -4.76 -15.22 -16.15
C ASN A 90 -3.83 -14.33 -15.30
N LYS A 91 -4.26 -13.94 -14.11
CA LYS A 91 -3.40 -13.16 -13.20
C LYS A 91 -2.74 -14.10 -12.18
N GLN A 92 -1.47 -13.85 -11.94
CA GLN A 92 -0.69 -14.49 -10.85
C GLN A 92 -1.40 -14.33 -9.50
N PHE A 93 -2.17 -13.25 -9.34
CA PHE A 93 -2.97 -12.96 -8.16
C PHE A 93 -4.46 -12.94 -8.50
N ARG A 94 -5.27 -13.42 -7.57
CA ARG A 94 -6.74 -13.30 -7.61
C ARG A 94 -7.17 -12.21 -6.63
N PRO A 95 -7.44 -10.98 -7.11
CA PRO A 95 -7.95 -9.93 -6.24
C PRO A 95 -9.42 -10.18 -5.91
N THR A 96 -9.80 -9.88 -4.67
CA THR A 96 -11.18 -9.83 -4.20
C THR A 96 -11.38 -8.51 -3.48
N TYR A 97 -12.41 -7.76 -3.84
CA TYR A 97 -12.72 -6.45 -3.30
C TYR A 97 -13.99 -6.47 -2.49
N PHE A 98 -13.94 -5.97 -1.27
CA PHE A 98 -15.06 -5.89 -0.34
C PHE A 98 -15.45 -4.44 -0.14
N PHE A 99 -16.65 -4.06 -0.56
CA PHE A 99 -17.17 -2.71 -0.44
C PHE A 99 -18.30 -2.63 0.59
N ASP A 100 -18.32 -1.56 1.35
CA ASP A 100 -19.40 -1.24 2.27
C ASP A 100 -20.69 -0.97 1.47
N PRO A 101 -21.81 -1.68 1.73
CA PRO A 101 -23.05 -1.49 0.97
C PRO A 101 -23.72 -0.13 1.19
N SER A 102 -23.41 0.55 2.31
CA SER A 102 -24.04 1.83 2.65
C SER A 102 -23.43 3.03 1.93
N ASN A 103 -22.14 2.94 1.56
CA ASN A 103 -21.40 4.09 1.01
C ASN A 103 -20.41 3.73 -0.08
N PHE A 104 -20.35 2.45 -0.48
CA PHE A 104 -19.49 1.88 -1.52
C PHE A 104 -17.99 2.13 -1.32
N ARG A 105 -17.56 2.31 -0.07
CA ARG A 105 -16.13 2.42 0.25
C ARG A 105 -15.48 1.06 0.32
N LEU A 106 -14.25 0.99 -0.16
CA LEU A 106 -13.44 -0.22 -0.05
C LEU A 106 -13.16 -0.50 1.44
N LYS A 107 -13.54 -1.67 1.91
CA LYS A 107 -13.30 -2.12 3.29
C LYS A 107 -12.12 -3.08 3.36
N GLU A 108 -11.94 -3.88 2.31
CA GLU A 108 -10.82 -4.80 2.18
C GLU A 108 -10.53 -5.06 0.70
N GLN A 109 -9.28 -5.21 0.36
CA GLN A 109 -8.86 -5.86 -0.88
C GLN A 109 -7.89 -6.99 -0.51
N ARG A 110 -8.18 -8.18 -1.05
CA ARG A 110 -7.45 -9.40 -0.76
C ARG A 110 -6.88 -9.97 -2.04
N PHE A 111 -5.65 -10.42 -1.97
CA PHE A 111 -4.93 -11.02 -3.09
C PHE A 111 -4.44 -12.39 -2.66
N ILE A 112 -4.77 -13.41 -3.43
CA ILE A 112 -4.31 -14.79 -3.22
C ILE A 112 -3.41 -15.13 -4.40
N VAL A 113 -2.20 -15.60 -4.13
CA VAL A 113 -1.29 -16.12 -5.16
C VAL A 113 -1.83 -17.44 -5.68
N SER A 114 -2.07 -17.53 -6.98
CA SER A 114 -2.66 -18.73 -7.61
C SER A 114 -1.77 -19.95 -7.40
N GLY A 115 -2.36 -21.03 -6.90
CA GLY A 115 -1.66 -22.30 -6.67
C GLY A 115 -0.84 -22.34 -5.37
N THR A 116 -0.93 -21.33 -4.52
CA THR A 116 -0.25 -21.29 -3.21
C THR A 116 -1.21 -20.91 -2.09
N SER A 117 -0.73 -20.97 -0.83
CA SER A 117 -1.42 -20.43 0.34
C SER A 117 -1.06 -18.98 0.63
N GLN A 118 -0.15 -18.37 -0.16
CA GLN A 118 0.30 -17.01 0.07
C GLN A 118 -0.82 -15.99 -0.21
N SER A 119 -0.95 -15.02 0.67
CA SER A 119 -1.98 -14.01 0.55
C SER A 119 -1.56 -12.65 1.11
N LEU A 120 -2.14 -11.61 0.54
CA LEU A 120 -2.06 -10.23 1.02
C LEU A 120 -3.48 -9.74 1.27
N SER A 121 -3.75 -9.23 2.48
CA SER A 121 -4.99 -8.55 2.83
C SER A 121 -4.68 -7.11 3.23
N ILE A 122 -5.41 -6.16 2.64
CA ILE A 122 -5.33 -4.74 2.95
C ILE A 122 -6.71 -4.30 3.39
N LYS A 123 -6.86 -3.98 4.68
CA LYS A 123 -8.13 -3.55 5.29
C LYS A 123 -8.12 -2.07 5.57
N TYR A 124 -9.30 -1.47 5.47
CA TYR A 124 -9.57 -0.06 5.73
C TYR A 124 -10.62 0.08 6.85
N PRO A 125 -10.22 -0.11 8.13
CA PRO A 125 -11.16 -0.10 9.25
C PRO A 125 -11.88 1.23 9.38
N LYS A 126 -11.15 2.34 9.19
CA LYS A 126 -11.66 3.70 9.39
C LYS A 126 -11.31 4.61 8.23
N TYR A 127 -12.25 5.49 7.91
CA TYR A 127 -12.09 6.60 6.97
C TYR A 127 -12.31 7.93 7.69
N GLN A 128 -11.71 9.00 7.16
CA GLN A 128 -11.86 10.37 7.62
C GLN A 128 -12.20 11.31 6.47
N LYS A 129 -12.96 12.36 6.77
CA LYS A 129 -13.24 13.43 5.80
C LYS A 129 -12.29 14.60 6.06
N MET A 130 -11.58 15.05 5.03
CA MET A 130 -10.61 16.13 5.08
C MET A 130 -10.76 16.97 3.81
N GLU A 131 -11.06 18.25 3.95
CA GLU A 131 -11.20 19.20 2.83
C GLU A 131 -12.08 18.67 1.69
N GLY A 132 -13.25 18.09 2.03
CA GLY A 132 -14.19 17.51 1.07
C GLY A 132 -13.81 16.16 0.48
N LYS A 133 -12.62 15.65 0.77
CA LYS A 133 -12.15 14.32 0.36
C LYS A 133 -12.35 13.32 1.50
N THR A 134 -12.55 12.07 1.13
CA THR A 134 -12.58 10.97 2.11
C THR A 134 -11.41 10.06 1.85
N LEU A 135 -10.58 9.89 2.86
CA LEU A 135 -9.35 9.11 2.81
C LEU A 135 -9.34 8.08 3.95
N PRO A 136 -8.60 6.98 3.82
CA PRO A 136 -8.35 6.10 4.95
C PRO A 136 -7.78 6.91 6.12
N LYS A 137 -8.29 6.64 7.31
CA LYS A 137 -7.65 7.04 8.57
C LYS A 137 -6.74 5.93 9.07
N GLU A 138 -7.12 4.69 8.82
CA GLU A 138 -6.39 3.50 9.26
C GLU A 138 -6.31 2.50 8.11
N ILE A 139 -5.11 1.94 7.89
CA ILE A 139 -4.86 0.87 6.94
C ILE A 139 -4.15 -0.26 7.68
N MET A 140 -4.67 -1.48 7.55
CA MET A 140 -4.06 -2.69 8.09
C MET A 140 -3.65 -3.60 6.94
N ILE A 141 -2.38 -3.92 6.85
CA ILE A 141 -1.80 -4.79 5.84
C ILE A 141 -1.38 -6.09 6.53
N SER A 142 -1.83 -7.23 6.02
CA SER A 142 -1.43 -8.55 6.49
C SER A 142 -0.90 -9.35 5.32
N ILE A 143 0.31 -9.85 5.44
CA ILE A 143 1.00 -10.67 4.44
C ILE A 143 1.19 -12.05 5.05
N PHE A 144 0.69 -13.07 4.38
CA PHE A 144 0.93 -14.47 4.72
C PHE A 144 1.79 -15.10 3.64
N ASP A 145 2.99 -15.54 3.98
CA ASP A 145 3.97 -16.13 3.05
C ASP A 145 3.80 -17.63 2.83
N GLY A 146 2.82 -18.25 3.50
CA GLY A 146 2.57 -19.69 3.53
C GLY A 146 2.93 -20.32 4.89
N SER A 147 3.68 -19.62 5.73
CA SER A 147 4.14 -20.07 7.06
C SER A 147 4.01 -19.00 8.12
N ASN A 148 4.38 -17.76 7.79
CA ASN A 148 4.42 -16.63 8.71
C ASN A 148 3.43 -15.54 8.31
N ILE A 149 3.01 -14.75 9.29
CA ILE A 149 2.19 -13.56 9.07
C ILE A 149 2.99 -12.33 9.46
N VAL A 150 3.15 -11.40 8.51
CA VAL A 150 3.65 -10.04 8.76
C VAL A 150 2.46 -9.09 8.76
N GLN A 151 2.38 -8.23 9.78
CA GLN A 151 1.32 -7.23 9.89
C GLN A 151 1.92 -5.83 9.99
N VAL A 152 1.35 -4.90 9.23
CA VAL A 152 1.67 -3.47 9.25
C VAL A 152 0.39 -2.70 9.47
N SER A 153 0.38 -1.79 10.45
CA SER A 153 -0.72 -0.87 10.71
C SER A 153 -0.25 0.56 10.47
N LEU A 154 -1.02 1.31 9.67
CA LEU A 154 -0.81 2.73 9.41
C LEU A 154 -2.00 3.50 9.98
N ASP A 155 -1.76 4.41 10.94
CA ASP A 155 -2.75 5.35 11.45
C ASP A 155 -2.35 6.77 11.03
N PHE A 156 -3.19 7.41 10.22
CA PHE A 156 -2.95 8.78 9.74
C PHE A 156 -3.47 9.79 10.78
N ILE A 157 -2.58 10.23 11.65
CA ILE A 157 -2.89 11.20 12.72
C ILE A 157 -3.25 12.56 12.11
N ARG A 158 -2.56 12.93 11.03
CA ARG A 158 -2.76 14.20 10.34
C ARG A 158 -2.63 14.03 8.83
N THR A 159 -3.49 14.71 8.09
CA THR A 159 -3.44 14.77 6.62
C THR A 159 -3.64 16.22 6.18
N ASP A 160 -2.74 16.74 5.37
CA ASP A 160 -2.78 18.09 4.83
C ASP A 160 -2.67 18.04 3.30
N PHE A 161 -3.20 19.06 2.63
CA PHE A 161 -3.12 19.24 1.17
C PHE A 161 -2.40 20.55 0.82
N PRO A 162 -1.09 20.66 1.07
CA PRO A 162 -0.36 21.89 0.85
C PRO A 162 -0.21 22.20 -0.65
N LYS A 163 -0.28 23.48 -1.01
CA LYS A 163 -0.07 23.93 -2.40
C LYS A 163 1.35 23.64 -2.91
N LYS A 164 2.34 23.63 -2.00
CA LYS A 164 3.73 23.26 -2.29
C LYS A 164 4.15 22.18 -1.31
N LEU A 165 4.72 21.11 -1.82
CA LEU A 165 5.25 20.01 -1.03
C LEU A 165 6.76 20.01 -1.11
N SER A 166 7.44 20.01 0.05
CA SER A 166 8.86 19.72 0.15
C SER A 166 9.04 18.27 0.55
N VAL A 167 9.85 17.53 -0.19
CA VAL A 167 10.16 16.12 0.04
C VAL A 167 11.67 15.94 0.28
N PRO A 168 12.20 16.39 1.43
CA PRO A 168 13.62 16.32 1.71
C PRO A 168 14.04 14.88 1.95
N PHE A 169 14.74 14.31 0.97
CA PHE A 169 15.29 12.97 1.05
C PHE A 169 16.78 13.01 0.66
N THR A 170 17.64 12.83 1.65
CA THR A 170 19.07 12.69 1.48
C THR A 170 19.53 11.57 2.40
N ILE A 171 20.22 10.58 1.86
CA ILE A 171 20.82 9.50 2.63
C ILE A 171 22.03 10.08 3.37
N PRO A 172 22.11 9.94 4.70
CA PRO A 172 23.23 10.48 5.46
C PRO A 172 24.53 9.72 5.16
N GLU A 173 25.66 10.37 5.30
CA GLU A 173 26.97 9.74 5.15
C GLU A 173 27.18 8.63 6.18
N GLY A 174 27.98 7.62 5.83
CA GLY A 174 28.33 6.51 6.71
C GLY A 174 27.25 5.44 6.89
N TYR A 175 26.16 5.49 6.09
CA TYR A 175 25.14 4.45 6.08
C TYR A 175 25.58 3.28 5.20
N LYS A 176 25.22 2.05 5.61
CA LYS A 176 25.50 0.82 4.86
C LYS A 176 24.35 0.53 3.90
N LYS A 177 24.68 0.22 2.65
CA LYS A 177 23.69 -0.22 1.68
C LYS A 177 23.14 -1.60 2.08
N LEU A 178 21.82 -1.76 2.10
CA LEU A 178 21.19 -3.07 2.19
C LEU A 178 21.53 -3.83 0.90
N SER A 179 22.21 -4.95 1.05
CA SER A 179 22.37 -5.95 -0.01
C SER A 179 21.21 -6.93 0.09
N LEU A 180 20.59 -7.19 -1.02
CA LEU A 180 19.58 -8.22 -1.22
C LEU A 180 20.24 -9.57 -1.40
#